data_98c1b1750d6bf52a6a0f77313bd2752f
#
_entry.id   98c1b1750d6bf52a6a0f77313bd2752f
#
_cell.length_a   1.000
_cell.length_b   1.000
_cell.length_c   1.000
_cell.angle_alpha   90.00
_cell.angle_beta   90.00
_cell.angle_gamma   90.00
#
_symmetry.space_group_name_H-M   'P 1'
#
loop_
_entity.id
_entity.type
_entity.pdbx_description
1 polymer ?
#
loop_
_entity_poly.entity_id
_entity_poly.type
_entity_poly.pdbx_seq_one_letter_code
_entity_poly.pdbx_strand_id
1 'polypeptide(L)'
;MDTIKKLAKSGEKRPILLSFTTDPYQHFDEINQLTRRAIEILLENNLKISILTKGGRRSERDFDLLSDHPNLSEYGTTLVFTNEKMRAQIEPNAAPTKERIKSLKKAYNLGIYTYVSLEPVWNPLESLALIKMTHKFVNFYKVGKLNYNDRQNSINWKIFKNEVITILSELGKDYYIKKDLQKY
;
A
#
# COMPACT_ATOMS: atom_id res chain seq x y z
N MET A 1 22.98 -1.31 12.50
CA MET A 1 22.80 -0.34 13.62
C MET A 1 23.31 1.06 13.28
N ASP A 2 24.53 1.24 12.82
CA ASP A 2 25.09 2.57 12.56
C ASP A 2 24.38 3.40 11.49
N THR A 3 23.86 2.75 10.44
CA THR A 3 23.10 3.43 9.37
C THR A 3 21.80 4.04 9.90
N ILE A 4 21.06 3.31 10.76
CA ILE A 4 19.79 3.80 11.34
C ILE A 4 20.06 4.96 12.27
N LYS A 5 21.09 4.87 13.13
CA LYS A 5 21.49 5.98 14.00
C LYS A 5 21.93 7.22 13.23
N LYS A 6 22.66 7.05 12.12
CA LYS A 6 23.03 8.15 11.22
C LYS A 6 21.80 8.79 10.60
N LEU A 7 20.85 7.99 10.13
CA LEU A 7 19.60 8.45 9.53
C LEU A 7 18.75 9.24 10.54
N ALA A 8 18.60 8.72 11.76
CA ALA A 8 17.90 9.43 12.84
C ALA A 8 18.55 10.78 13.18
N LYS A 9 19.89 10.83 13.26
CA LYS A 9 20.65 12.07 13.50
C LYS A 9 20.59 13.08 12.35
N SER A 10 20.35 12.62 11.11
CA SER A 10 20.23 13.52 9.95
C SER A 10 18.92 14.31 9.89
N GLY A 11 17.97 14.03 10.80
CA GLY A 11 16.63 14.64 10.78
C GLY A 11 15.77 14.18 9.62
N GLU A 12 15.97 12.96 9.10
CA GLU A 12 15.17 12.40 8.02
C GLU A 12 13.68 12.35 8.40
N LYS A 13 12.83 13.00 7.61
CA LYS A 13 11.38 13.11 7.84
C LYS A 13 10.54 12.24 6.90
N ARG A 14 11.15 11.74 5.83
CA ARG A 14 10.45 10.89 4.85
C ARG A 14 10.20 9.51 5.45
N PRO A 15 9.02 8.90 5.20
CA PRO A 15 8.78 7.52 5.62
C PRO A 15 9.76 6.54 4.97
N ILE A 16 10.28 5.63 5.77
CA ILE A 16 11.11 4.51 5.29
C ILE A 16 10.16 3.41 4.83
N LEU A 17 10.17 3.13 3.53
CA LEU A 17 9.37 2.05 2.96
C LEU A 17 10.07 0.71 3.22
N LEU A 18 9.39 -0.18 3.93
CA LEU A 18 9.90 -1.52 4.21
C LEU A 18 9.70 -2.44 3.00
N SER A 19 10.78 -3.20 2.68
CA SER A 19 10.80 -4.23 1.62
C SER A 19 10.35 -3.74 0.25
N PHE A 20 11.05 -2.78 -0.32
CA PHE A 20 10.71 -2.20 -1.62
C PHE A 20 10.66 -3.23 -2.77
N THR A 21 11.52 -4.23 -2.74
CA THR A 21 11.63 -5.26 -3.81
C THR A 21 10.83 -6.53 -3.52
N THR A 22 10.46 -6.74 -2.26
CA THR A 22 9.73 -7.93 -1.81
C THR A 22 8.64 -7.53 -0.82
N ASP A 23 7.67 -8.42 -0.56
CA ASP A 23 6.66 -8.17 0.47
C ASP A 23 7.27 -8.35 1.87
N PRO A 24 7.08 -7.40 2.81
CA PRO A 24 7.61 -7.53 4.18
C PRO A 24 6.95 -8.67 4.97
N TYR A 25 5.74 -9.09 4.60
CA TYR A 25 5.00 -10.15 5.29
C TYR A 25 4.89 -11.43 4.46
N GLN A 26 6.04 -11.90 3.96
CA GLN A 26 6.14 -13.23 3.35
C GLN A 26 5.91 -14.33 4.39
N HIS A 27 5.54 -15.54 3.98
CA HIS A 27 5.39 -16.70 4.89
C HIS A 27 6.65 -16.96 5.71
N PHE A 28 7.84 -16.75 5.14
CA PHE A 28 9.11 -16.86 5.85
C PHE A 28 9.20 -15.91 7.07
N ASP A 29 8.60 -14.72 6.97
CA ASP A 29 8.63 -13.73 8.04
C ASP A 29 7.65 -14.04 9.19
N GLU A 30 6.71 -14.97 9.00
CA GLU A 30 5.84 -15.44 10.09
C GLU A 30 6.65 -16.09 11.22
N ILE A 31 7.72 -16.80 10.90
CA ILE A 31 8.61 -17.46 11.84
C ILE A 31 9.72 -16.53 12.31
N ASN A 32 10.36 -15.83 11.38
CA ASN A 32 11.59 -15.08 11.67
C ASN A 32 11.33 -13.67 12.23
N GLN A 33 10.14 -13.11 12.02
CA GLN A 33 9.68 -11.81 12.52
C GLN A 33 10.67 -10.66 12.25
N LEU A 34 11.36 -10.70 11.11
CA LEU A 34 12.35 -9.68 10.75
C LEU A 34 11.71 -8.32 10.52
N THR A 35 10.48 -8.33 9.96
CA THR A 35 9.70 -7.11 9.75
C THR A 35 9.36 -6.44 11.08
N ARG A 36 8.88 -7.21 12.08
CA ARG A 36 8.59 -6.69 13.42
C ARG A 36 9.83 -6.05 14.05
N ARG A 37 10.95 -6.76 14.03
CA ARG A 37 12.22 -6.26 14.57
C ARG A 37 12.70 -4.98 13.87
N ALA A 38 12.50 -4.89 12.55
CA ALA A 38 12.83 -3.68 11.80
C ALA A 38 11.93 -2.50 12.22
N ILE A 39 10.63 -2.73 12.38
CA ILE A 39 9.66 -1.74 12.87
C ILE A 39 10.09 -1.23 14.24
N GLU A 40 10.32 -2.11 15.21
CA GLU A 40 10.76 -1.77 16.56
C GLU A 40 11.99 -0.85 16.55
N ILE A 41 13.05 -1.25 15.84
CA ILE A 41 14.28 -0.45 15.75
C ILE A 41 14.04 0.93 15.12
N LEU A 42 13.20 1.03 14.09
CA LEU A 42 12.92 2.30 13.42
C LEU A 42 12.12 3.23 14.34
N LEU A 43 11.10 2.71 15.02
CA LEU A 43 10.26 3.49 15.94
C LEU A 43 11.05 3.96 17.18
N GLU A 44 11.90 3.10 17.77
CA GLU A 44 12.82 3.49 18.86
C GLU A 44 13.75 4.63 18.49
N ASN A 45 14.03 4.82 17.20
CA ASN A 45 14.85 5.91 16.69
C ASN A 45 14.02 7.08 16.11
N ASN A 46 12.72 7.16 16.39
CA ASN A 46 11.79 8.18 15.91
C ASN A 46 11.78 8.36 14.38
N LEU A 47 11.98 7.28 13.65
CA LEU A 47 11.95 7.28 12.19
C LEU A 47 10.55 6.89 11.69
N LYS A 48 10.05 7.64 10.71
CA LYS A 48 8.78 7.32 10.07
C LYS A 48 8.90 6.05 9.22
N ILE A 49 7.90 5.20 9.30
CA ILE A 49 7.81 3.96 8.52
C ILE A 49 6.57 3.95 7.64
N SER A 50 6.72 3.37 6.47
CA SER A 50 5.62 3.11 5.56
C SER A 50 5.66 1.63 5.17
N ILE A 51 4.58 0.92 5.44
CA ILE A 51 4.42 -0.48 5.08
C ILE A 51 3.57 -0.56 3.82
N LEU A 52 4.02 -1.29 2.82
CA LEU A 52 3.20 -1.68 1.67
C LEU A 52 3.24 -3.19 1.51
N THR A 53 2.08 -3.83 1.63
CA THR A 53 2.02 -5.29 1.63
C THR A 53 0.81 -5.85 0.87
N LYS A 54 0.95 -7.06 0.36
CA LYS A 54 -0.14 -7.93 -0.12
C LYS A 54 -0.41 -9.07 0.87
N GLY A 55 0.18 -9.01 2.07
CA GLY A 55 0.15 -10.08 3.08
C GLY A 55 -1.19 -10.26 3.81
N GLY A 56 -2.12 -9.27 3.74
CA GLY A 56 -3.39 -9.33 4.44
C GLY A 56 -3.20 -9.58 5.95
N ARG A 57 -3.88 -10.59 6.52
CA ARG A 57 -3.84 -10.89 7.96
C ARG A 57 -2.44 -11.13 8.52
N ARG A 58 -1.48 -11.59 7.72
CA ARG A 58 -0.10 -11.77 8.17
C ARG A 58 0.53 -10.50 8.72
N SER A 59 0.12 -9.33 8.21
CA SER A 59 0.60 -8.03 8.66
C SER A 59 -0.05 -7.53 9.96
N GLU A 60 -1.20 -8.08 10.35
CA GLU A 60 -1.97 -7.59 11.50
C GLU A 60 -1.26 -7.81 12.84
N ARG A 61 -0.30 -8.72 12.89
CA ARG A 61 0.50 -9.01 14.10
C ARG A 61 1.32 -7.82 14.60
N ASP A 62 1.63 -6.86 13.71
CA ASP A 62 2.44 -5.69 14.04
C ASP A 62 1.60 -4.41 14.19
N PHE A 63 0.28 -4.52 14.16
CA PHE A 63 -0.62 -3.37 14.32
C PHE A 63 -0.58 -2.76 15.72
N ASP A 64 -0.18 -3.52 16.74
CA ASP A 64 0.13 -3.01 18.06
C ASP A 64 1.21 -1.92 17.99
N LEU A 65 2.36 -2.23 17.41
CA LEU A 65 3.47 -1.28 17.26
C LEU A 65 3.07 -0.05 16.43
N LEU A 66 2.32 -0.26 15.34
CA LEU A 66 1.92 0.83 14.45
C LEU A 66 0.90 1.76 15.10
N SER A 67 -0.07 1.21 15.85
CA SER A 67 -1.11 1.99 16.54
C SER A 67 -0.56 2.74 17.76
N ASP A 68 0.46 2.22 18.41
CA ASP A 68 1.14 2.92 19.51
C ASP A 68 1.96 4.12 19.02
N HIS A 69 2.28 4.16 17.71
CA HIS A 69 3.06 5.24 17.08
C HIS A 69 2.36 5.82 15.83
N PRO A 70 1.12 6.34 15.93
CA PRO A 70 0.32 6.71 14.76
C PRO A 70 0.93 7.85 13.92
N ASN A 71 1.71 8.74 14.53
CA ASN A 71 2.38 9.84 13.83
C ASN A 71 3.65 9.41 13.06
N LEU A 72 4.15 8.23 13.33
CA LEU A 72 5.33 7.65 12.70
C LEU A 72 5.00 6.49 11.75
N SER A 73 3.75 6.07 11.69
CA SER A 73 3.37 4.82 11.04
C SER A 73 2.35 5.03 9.92
N GLU A 74 2.64 4.43 8.77
CA GLU A 74 1.71 4.34 7.65
C GLU A 74 1.56 2.86 7.25
N TYR A 75 0.33 2.42 7.06
CA TYR A 75 0.02 1.08 6.57
C TYR A 75 -0.73 1.14 5.25
N GLY A 76 -0.18 0.48 4.25
CA GLY A 76 -0.77 0.39 2.93
C GLY A 76 -0.86 -1.03 2.39
N THR A 77 -1.79 -1.22 1.49
CA THR A 77 -1.89 -2.46 0.73
C THR A 77 -2.01 -2.18 -0.77
N THR A 78 -1.43 -3.09 -1.57
CA THR A 78 -1.66 -3.07 -3.01
C THR A 78 -2.98 -3.77 -3.32
N LEU A 79 -3.85 -3.11 -4.07
CA LEU A 79 -5.10 -3.67 -4.57
C LEU A 79 -5.15 -3.53 -6.09
N VAL A 80 -5.27 -4.65 -6.78
CA VAL A 80 -5.27 -4.69 -8.26
C VAL A 80 -6.56 -5.27 -8.80
N PHE A 81 -7.09 -6.31 -8.14
CA PHE A 81 -8.21 -7.11 -8.62
C PHE A 81 -9.38 -7.12 -7.64
N THR A 82 -10.59 -7.02 -8.15
CA THR A 82 -11.83 -7.42 -7.47
C THR A 82 -12.16 -8.88 -7.76
N ASN A 83 -11.70 -9.39 -8.91
CA ASN A 83 -11.87 -10.77 -9.34
C ASN A 83 -10.80 -11.67 -8.72
N GLU A 84 -11.19 -12.52 -7.77
CA GLU A 84 -10.26 -13.42 -7.05
C GLU A 84 -9.61 -14.48 -7.95
N LYS A 85 -10.26 -14.91 -9.03
CA LYS A 85 -9.67 -15.87 -9.98
C LYS A 85 -8.47 -15.22 -10.71
N MET A 86 -8.66 -13.99 -11.18
CA MET A 86 -7.55 -13.21 -11.79
C MET A 86 -6.45 -12.91 -10.78
N ARG A 87 -6.83 -12.49 -9.56
CA ARG A 87 -5.87 -12.27 -8.47
C ARG A 87 -5.01 -13.52 -8.24
N ALA A 88 -5.61 -14.69 -8.11
CA ALA A 88 -4.89 -15.94 -7.85
C ALA A 88 -3.93 -16.33 -8.99
N GLN A 89 -4.26 -15.99 -10.23
CA GLN A 89 -3.41 -16.25 -11.39
C GLN A 89 -2.21 -15.29 -11.48
N ILE A 90 -2.44 -14.00 -11.20
CA ILE A 90 -1.43 -12.95 -11.39
C ILE A 90 -0.61 -12.71 -10.11
N GLU A 91 -1.23 -12.88 -8.94
CA GLU A 91 -0.61 -12.67 -7.63
C GLU A 91 -0.80 -13.93 -6.75
N PRO A 92 -0.22 -15.09 -7.11
CA PRO A 92 -0.53 -16.37 -6.46
C PRO A 92 -0.21 -16.39 -4.96
N ASN A 93 0.84 -15.68 -4.53
CA ASN A 93 1.29 -15.66 -3.13
C ASN A 93 0.69 -14.50 -2.31
N ALA A 94 -0.11 -13.65 -2.93
CA ALA A 94 -0.77 -12.54 -2.24
C ALA A 94 -2.02 -13.04 -1.50
N ALA A 95 -2.33 -12.43 -0.38
CA ALA A 95 -3.59 -12.67 0.34
C ALA A 95 -4.79 -12.30 -0.54
N PRO A 96 -5.96 -12.93 -0.36
CA PRO A 96 -7.19 -12.56 -1.06
C PRO A 96 -7.52 -11.08 -0.94
N THR A 97 -8.06 -10.46 -1.99
CA THR A 97 -8.39 -9.02 -2.00
C THR A 97 -9.28 -8.63 -0.82
N LYS A 98 -10.30 -9.43 -0.52
CA LYS A 98 -11.21 -9.18 0.62
C LYS A 98 -10.46 -9.20 1.96
N GLU A 99 -9.46 -10.05 2.11
CA GLU A 99 -8.66 -10.11 3.31
C GLU A 99 -7.78 -8.86 3.46
N ARG A 100 -7.10 -8.45 2.39
CA ARG A 100 -6.31 -7.20 2.37
C ARG A 100 -7.17 -5.98 2.73
N ILE A 101 -8.39 -5.89 2.20
CA ILE A 101 -9.35 -4.83 2.52
C ILE A 101 -9.76 -4.87 4.01
N LYS A 102 -9.98 -6.05 4.58
CA LYS A 102 -10.30 -6.21 6.01
C LYS A 102 -9.15 -5.74 6.90
N SER A 103 -7.92 -6.13 6.59
CA SER A 103 -6.73 -5.69 7.34
C SER A 103 -6.53 -4.18 7.24
N LEU A 104 -6.73 -3.60 6.05
CA LEU A 104 -6.69 -2.15 5.86
C LEU A 104 -7.72 -1.40 6.72
N LYS A 105 -8.97 -1.89 6.74
CA LYS A 105 -10.03 -1.33 7.59
C LYS A 105 -9.71 -1.47 9.07
N LYS A 106 -9.11 -2.59 9.49
CA LYS A 106 -8.67 -2.81 10.88
C LYS A 106 -7.59 -1.81 11.27
N ALA A 107 -6.58 -1.59 10.41
CA ALA A 107 -5.54 -0.59 10.64
C ALA A 107 -6.12 0.81 10.81
N TYR A 108 -7.04 1.22 9.92
CA TYR A 108 -7.75 2.50 10.02
C TYR A 108 -8.50 2.66 11.36
N ASN A 109 -9.22 1.63 11.79
CA ASN A 109 -9.96 1.66 13.06
C ASN A 109 -9.05 1.74 14.31
N LEU A 110 -7.78 1.34 14.17
CA LEU A 110 -6.74 1.49 15.20
C LEU A 110 -6.02 2.85 15.13
N GLY A 111 -6.48 3.77 14.27
CA GLY A 111 -5.90 5.11 14.14
C GLY A 111 -4.62 5.17 13.30
N ILE A 112 -4.24 4.08 12.64
CA ILE A 112 -3.06 4.05 11.76
C ILE A 112 -3.41 4.75 10.45
N TYR A 113 -2.52 5.64 9.96
CA TYR A 113 -2.68 6.26 8.64
C TYR A 113 -2.64 5.21 7.53
N THR A 114 -3.69 5.16 6.72
CA THR A 114 -3.87 4.09 5.73
C THR A 114 -3.75 4.59 4.30
N TYR A 115 -3.17 3.76 3.42
CA TYR A 115 -3.15 4.06 1.99
C TYR A 115 -3.32 2.82 1.12
N VAL A 116 -3.75 3.05 -0.11
CA VAL A 116 -3.88 2.01 -1.14
C VAL A 116 -2.96 2.33 -2.31
N SER A 117 -2.20 1.33 -2.76
CA SER A 117 -1.50 1.36 -4.04
C SER A 117 -2.32 0.59 -5.08
N LEU A 118 -2.90 1.33 -6.02
CA LEU A 118 -3.53 0.80 -7.24
C LEU A 118 -2.46 0.68 -8.32
N GLU A 119 -1.56 -0.28 -8.16
CA GLU A 119 -0.43 -0.46 -9.09
C GLU A 119 0.04 -1.91 -9.10
N PRO A 120 0.15 -2.49 -10.30
CA PRO A 120 -0.22 -1.90 -11.59
C PRO A 120 -1.74 -1.88 -11.79
N VAL A 121 -2.25 -0.85 -12.43
CA VAL A 121 -3.65 -0.86 -12.90
C VAL A 121 -3.77 -1.87 -14.03
N TRP A 122 -4.39 -3.01 -13.72
CA TRP A 122 -4.61 -4.10 -14.67
C TRP A 122 -5.91 -3.94 -15.45
N ASN A 123 -6.93 -3.44 -14.77
CA ASN A 123 -8.23 -3.12 -15.33
C ASN A 123 -8.74 -1.81 -14.69
N PRO A 124 -8.97 -0.74 -15.48
CA PRO A 124 -9.50 0.52 -15.01
C PRO A 124 -10.76 0.41 -14.16
N LEU A 125 -11.74 -0.38 -14.61
CA LEU A 125 -13.02 -0.54 -13.90
C LEU A 125 -12.85 -1.18 -12.53
N GLU A 126 -11.95 -2.18 -12.41
CA GLU A 126 -11.65 -2.78 -11.12
C GLU A 126 -10.97 -1.79 -10.17
N SER A 127 -10.06 -0.96 -10.68
CA SER A 127 -9.42 0.07 -9.86
C SER A 127 -10.43 1.10 -9.34
N LEU A 128 -11.35 1.56 -10.16
CA LEU A 128 -12.43 2.47 -9.74
C LEU A 128 -13.38 1.80 -8.73
N ALA A 129 -13.70 0.52 -8.91
CA ALA A 129 -14.49 -0.25 -7.95
C ALA A 129 -13.78 -0.38 -6.60
N LEU A 130 -12.46 -0.65 -6.59
CA LEU A 130 -11.65 -0.74 -5.37
C LEU A 130 -11.63 0.60 -4.60
N ILE A 131 -11.56 1.74 -5.28
CA ILE A 131 -11.71 3.06 -4.64
C ILE A 131 -13.06 3.17 -3.93
N LYS A 132 -14.16 2.87 -4.64
CA LYS A 132 -15.52 2.91 -4.08
C LYS A 132 -15.69 1.99 -2.86
N MET A 133 -15.02 0.83 -2.86
CA MET A 133 -15.07 -0.14 -1.76
C MET A 133 -14.27 0.31 -0.53
N THR A 134 -13.25 1.15 -0.69
CA THR A 134 -12.26 1.41 0.35
C THR A 134 -12.21 2.85 0.86
N HIS A 135 -12.78 3.82 0.14
CA HIS A 135 -12.61 5.25 0.42
C HIS A 135 -12.99 5.67 1.86
N LYS A 136 -13.88 4.96 2.53
CA LYS A 136 -14.32 5.30 3.90
C LYS A 136 -13.23 5.08 4.98
N PHE A 137 -12.22 4.26 4.66
CA PHE A 137 -11.14 3.90 5.59
C PHE A 137 -9.76 3.93 4.92
N VAL A 138 -9.60 4.77 3.90
CA VAL A 138 -8.32 5.05 3.23
C VAL A 138 -8.10 6.55 3.23
N ASN A 139 -6.92 6.96 3.67
CA ASN A 139 -6.52 8.36 3.70
C ASN A 139 -5.90 8.80 2.37
N PHE A 140 -5.14 7.92 1.71
CA PHE A 140 -4.34 8.28 0.55
C PHE A 140 -4.31 7.19 -0.53
N TYR A 141 -4.31 7.57 -1.79
CA TYR A 141 -4.21 6.66 -2.93
C TYR A 141 -2.97 6.92 -3.78
N LYS A 142 -2.23 5.86 -4.12
CA LYS A 142 -1.17 5.87 -5.13
C LYS A 142 -1.69 5.13 -6.36
N VAL A 143 -1.65 5.76 -7.54
CA VAL A 143 -2.18 5.16 -8.78
C VAL A 143 -1.11 5.12 -9.84
N GLY A 144 -0.83 3.91 -10.36
CA GLY A 144 0.22 3.70 -11.36
C GLY A 144 -0.23 2.77 -12.49
N LYS A 145 0.14 3.12 -13.73
CA LYS A 145 -0.23 2.33 -14.90
C LYS A 145 0.45 0.95 -14.91
N LEU A 146 -0.10 0.04 -15.69
CA LEU A 146 0.55 -1.19 -16.08
C LEU A 146 1.71 -0.89 -17.03
N ASN A 147 2.89 -1.45 -16.75
CA ASN A 147 4.09 -1.37 -17.58
C ASN A 147 4.56 -2.78 -17.95
N TYR A 148 5.32 -2.89 -19.02
CA TYR A 148 5.98 -4.13 -19.46
C TYR A 148 5.02 -5.31 -19.74
N ASN A 149 3.79 -5.00 -20.16
CA ASN A 149 2.80 -5.99 -20.53
C ASN A 149 1.94 -5.45 -21.68
N ASP A 150 1.68 -6.25 -22.71
CA ASP A 150 0.96 -5.82 -23.93
C ASP A 150 -0.46 -5.32 -23.64
N ARG A 151 -1.08 -5.79 -22.55
CA ARG A 151 -2.39 -5.31 -22.09
C ARG A 151 -2.40 -3.78 -21.88
N GLN A 152 -1.27 -3.16 -21.55
CA GLN A 152 -1.20 -1.71 -21.41
C GLN A 152 -1.66 -0.96 -22.65
N ASN A 153 -1.50 -1.56 -23.85
CA ASN A 153 -1.83 -0.95 -25.13
C ASN A 153 -3.35 -0.92 -25.40
N SER A 154 -4.13 -1.77 -24.71
CA SER A 154 -5.60 -1.82 -24.82
C SER A 154 -6.32 -0.86 -23.87
N ILE A 155 -5.58 -0.16 -23.01
CA ILE A 155 -6.15 0.74 -21.99
C ILE A 155 -6.02 2.20 -22.45
N ASN A 156 -7.13 2.93 -22.46
CA ASN A 156 -7.11 4.37 -22.64
C ASN A 156 -6.70 5.07 -21.33
N TRP A 157 -5.39 5.27 -21.19
CA TRP A 157 -4.81 5.85 -19.97
C TRP A 157 -5.26 7.27 -19.69
N LYS A 158 -5.54 8.08 -20.73
CA LYS A 158 -6.04 9.45 -20.59
C LYS A 158 -7.43 9.46 -19.96
N ILE A 159 -8.32 8.62 -20.46
CA ILE A 159 -9.67 8.50 -19.90
C ILE A 159 -9.57 8.01 -18.45
N PHE A 160 -8.86 6.90 -18.21
CA PHE A 160 -8.71 6.34 -16.87
C PHE A 160 -8.12 7.35 -15.87
N LYS A 161 -7.07 8.09 -16.27
CA LYS A 161 -6.47 9.11 -15.41
C LYS A 161 -7.50 10.17 -14.99
N ASN A 162 -8.29 10.66 -15.94
CA ASN A 162 -9.31 11.67 -15.66
C ASN A 162 -10.39 11.11 -14.73
N GLU A 163 -10.89 9.90 -14.98
CA GLU A 163 -11.91 9.24 -14.14
C GLU A 163 -11.42 9.03 -12.71
N VAL A 164 -10.20 8.55 -12.54
CA VAL A 164 -9.66 8.30 -11.19
C VAL A 164 -9.40 9.60 -10.43
N ILE A 165 -8.95 10.66 -11.09
CA ILE A 165 -8.79 11.98 -10.49
C ILE A 165 -10.15 12.53 -10.06
N THR A 166 -11.14 12.48 -10.95
CA THR A 166 -12.50 12.95 -10.66
C THR A 166 -13.08 12.26 -9.44
N ILE A 167 -13.08 10.92 -9.41
CA ILE A 167 -13.67 10.17 -8.28
C ILE A 167 -12.94 10.42 -6.97
N LEU A 168 -11.59 10.49 -6.97
CA LEU A 168 -10.83 10.74 -5.75
C LEU A 168 -11.06 12.17 -5.23
N SER A 169 -11.16 13.16 -6.11
CA SER A 169 -11.47 14.55 -5.75
C SER A 169 -12.89 14.69 -5.20
N GLU A 170 -13.90 14.07 -5.83
CA GLU A 170 -15.28 14.06 -5.34
C GLU A 170 -15.42 13.41 -3.97
N LEU A 171 -14.60 12.38 -3.70
CA LEU A 171 -14.55 11.70 -2.40
C LEU A 171 -13.69 12.44 -1.36
N GLY A 172 -13.06 13.56 -1.71
CA GLY A 172 -12.16 14.33 -0.85
C GLY A 172 -10.93 13.53 -0.40
N LYS A 173 -10.36 12.72 -1.30
CA LYS A 173 -9.20 11.88 -0.98
C LYS A 173 -7.92 12.45 -1.54
N ASP A 174 -6.88 12.42 -0.71
CA ASP A 174 -5.52 12.71 -1.18
C ASP A 174 -5.02 11.59 -2.09
N TYR A 175 -4.28 11.95 -3.13
CA TYR A 175 -3.76 10.97 -4.08
C TYR A 175 -2.45 11.41 -4.75
N TYR A 176 -1.74 10.43 -5.23
CA TYR A 176 -0.58 10.59 -6.09
C TYR A 176 -0.71 9.76 -7.36
N ILE A 177 -0.78 10.43 -8.50
CA ILE A 177 -0.72 9.79 -9.82
C ILE A 177 0.76 9.62 -10.17
N LYS A 178 1.21 8.38 -10.38
CA LYS A 178 2.61 8.12 -10.71
C LYS A 178 3.01 8.73 -12.07
N LYS A 179 4.28 9.12 -12.17
CA LYS A 179 4.83 9.86 -13.32
C LYS A 179 4.49 9.25 -14.68
N ASP A 180 4.47 7.91 -14.77
CA ASP A 180 4.17 7.22 -16.03
C ASP A 180 2.71 7.38 -16.46
N LEU A 181 1.79 7.48 -15.52
CA LEU A 181 0.38 7.75 -15.78
C LEU A 181 0.11 9.26 -15.97
N GLN A 182 0.88 10.13 -15.32
CA GLN A 182 0.75 11.59 -15.47
C GLN A 182 0.95 12.07 -16.91
N LYS A 183 1.74 11.35 -17.71
CA LYS A 183 2.07 11.70 -19.10
C LYS A 183 0.87 11.70 -20.04
N TYR A 184 -0.22 11.08 -19.68
CA TYR A 184 -1.46 11.02 -20.45
C TYR A 184 -2.43 12.14 -20.00
#